data_b7661755e3b3621f8c852ac58a65de1b
#
_entry.id   b7661755e3b3621f8c852ac58a65de1b
#
_cell.length_a   1.000
_cell.length_b   1.000
_cell.length_c   1.000
_cell.angle_alpha   90.00
_cell.angle_beta   90.00
_cell.angle_gamma   90.00
#
_symmetry.space_group_name_H-M   'P 1'
#
loop_
_entity.id
_entity.type
_entity.pdbx_description
1 polymer ?
#
loop_
_entity_poly.entity_id
_entity_poly.type
_entity_poly.pdbx_seq_one_letter_code
_entity_poly.pdbx_strand_id
1 'polypeptide(L)'
;MGGPSVEREVSLVSGRECAAALREAGYNVTELDAAPTLAADLTQIAPDVVFNALHGRWGEDGCVQGILEWLRIPYTHSGVLASALAMDKQRSKEVFVTAGLPIAHSVIADRDQVQRAHVMAPPYVVKPNNEGSSVGIYICLLYTSPSPRD
;
A
#
# COMPACT_ATOMS: atom_id res chain seq x y z
N MET A 1 -11.77 -5.55 3.05
CA MET A 1 -11.73 -4.08 3.16
C MET A 1 -11.43 -3.65 4.60
N GLY A 2 -11.30 -2.35 4.86
CA GLY A 2 -11.03 -1.80 6.20
C GLY A 2 -9.61 -2.06 6.66
N GLY A 3 -9.46 -2.90 7.67
CA GLY A 3 -8.16 -3.25 8.24
C GLY A 3 -7.57 -2.18 9.16
N PRO A 4 -6.39 -2.43 9.75
CA PRO A 4 -5.81 -1.57 10.77
C PRO A 4 -4.88 -0.45 10.24
N SER A 5 -4.80 -0.24 8.90
CA SER A 5 -3.92 0.78 8.33
C SER A 5 -4.49 2.19 8.53
N VAL A 6 -3.62 3.20 8.36
CA VAL A 6 -4.03 4.62 8.35
C VAL A 6 -4.98 4.93 7.17
N GLU A 7 -5.04 4.07 6.16
CA GLU A 7 -5.89 4.19 4.98
C GLU A 7 -7.24 3.45 5.12
N ARG A 8 -7.61 3.06 6.35
CA ARG A 8 -8.83 2.28 6.65
C ARG A 8 -10.09 2.87 6.01
N GLU A 9 -10.32 4.18 6.15
CA GLU A 9 -11.53 4.82 5.63
C GLU A 9 -11.60 4.77 4.10
N VAL A 10 -10.47 4.97 3.44
CA VAL A 10 -10.36 4.83 1.97
C VAL A 10 -10.70 3.39 1.56
N SER A 11 -10.16 2.41 2.28
CA SER A 11 -10.43 0.99 2.04
C SER A 11 -11.89 0.62 2.23
N LEU A 12 -12.56 1.17 3.24
CA LEU A 12 -13.98 0.94 3.47
C LEU A 12 -14.85 1.53 2.36
N VAL A 13 -14.52 2.72 1.87
CA VAL A 13 -15.25 3.36 0.76
C VAL A 13 -15.06 2.54 -0.52
N SER A 14 -13.83 2.32 -0.97
CA SER A 14 -13.55 1.56 -2.19
C SER A 14 -14.08 0.13 -2.12
N GLY A 15 -13.99 -0.51 -0.95
CA GLY A 15 -14.52 -1.86 -0.75
C GLY A 15 -16.05 -1.94 -0.92
N ARG A 16 -16.81 -0.98 -0.39
CA ARG A 16 -18.27 -0.92 -0.56
C ARG A 16 -18.67 -0.67 -2.02
N GLU A 17 -18.00 0.27 -2.69
CA GLU A 17 -18.26 0.56 -4.10
C GLU A 17 -17.97 -0.66 -4.99
N CYS A 18 -16.84 -1.32 -4.79
CA CYS A 18 -16.52 -2.56 -5.50
C CYS A 18 -17.52 -3.68 -5.18
N ALA A 19 -17.94 -3.82 -3.91
CA ALA A 19 -18.92 -4.81 -3.52
C ALA A 19 -20.29 -4.57 -4.19
N ALA A 20 -20.72 -3.31 -4.29
CA ALA A 20 -21.95 -2.95 -5.00
C ALA A 20 -21.86 -3.32 -6.49
N ALA A 21 -20.78 -2.93 -7.16
CA ALA A 21 -20.56 -3.25 -8.58
C ALA A 21 -20.48 -4.76 -8.85
N LEU A 22 -19.84 -5.51 -7.97
CA LEU A 22 -19.78 -6.97 -8.10
C LEU A 22 -21.14 -7.62 -7.91
N ARG A 23 -22.00 -7.13 -7.00
CA ARG A 23 -23.39 -7.62 -6.86
C ARG A 23 -24.23 -7.30 -8.08
N GLU A 24 -24.08 -6.10 -8.67
CA GLU A 24 -24.74 -5.73 -9.91
C GLU A 24 -24.30 -6.63 -11.07
N ALA A 25 -23.04 -7.07 -11.07
CA ALA A 25 -22.51 -8.04 -12.02
C ALA A 25 -22.95 -9.50 -11.75
N GLY A 26 -23.76 -9.75 -10.71
CA GLY A 26 -24.34 -11.06 -10.41
C GLY A 26 -23.49 -11.95 -9.49
N TYR A 27 -22.45 -11.42 -8.85
CA TYR A 27 -21.67 -12.18 -7.88
C TYR A 27 -22.33 -12.18 -6.50
N ASN A 28 -22.19 -13.30 -5.78
CA ASN A 28 -22.56 -13.37 -4.36
C ASN A 28 -21.41 -12.78 -3.52
N VAL A 29 -21.62 -11.60 -2.94
CA VAL A 29 -20.56 -10.84 -2.27
C VAL A 29 -20.78 -10.78 -0.77
N THR A 30 -19.84 -11.32 -0.01
CA THR A 30 -19.69 -11.14 1.44
C THR A 30 -18.65 -10.05 1.70
N GLU A 31 -19.05 -8.97 2.38
CA GLU A 31 -18.13 -7.93 2.80
C GLU A 31 -17.47 -8.32 4.13
N LEU A 32 -16.14 -8.28 4.17
CA LEU A 32 -15.36 -8.61 5.35
C LEU A 32 -14.43 -7.45 5.71
N ASP A 33 -14.55 -6.94 6.93
CA ASP A 33 -13.60 -5.99 7.50
C ASP A 33 -12.41 -6.76 8.09
N ALA A 34 -11.20 -6.47 7.61
CA ALA A 34 -10.01 -7.22 8.00
C ALA A 34 -9.62 -6.91 9.46
N ALA A 35 -9.69 -7.93 10.29
CA ALA A 35 -9.34 -7.92 11.71
C ALA A 35 -8.26 -8.97 12.00
N PRO A 36 -7.71 -9.06 13.22
CA PRO A 36 -6.77 -10.12 13.59
C PRO A 36 -7.33 -11.54 13.39
N THR A 37 -8.63 -11.70 13.33
CA THR A 37 -9.35 -12.96 13.06
C THR A 37 -9.43 -13.32 11.58
N LEU A 38 -8.91 -12.49 10.66
CA LEU A 38 -9.09 -12.60 9.20
C LEU A 38 -8.92 -14.03 8.66
N ALA A 39 -7.88 -14.74 9.10
CA ALA A 39 -7.64 -16.10 8.62
C ALA A 39 -8.73 -17.09 9.04
N ALA A 40 -9.26 -16.94 10.27
CA ALA A 40 -10.35 -17.76 10.78
C ALA A 40 -11.66 -17.43 10.07
N ASP A 41 -11.94 -16.13 9.88
CA ASP A 41 -13.14 -15.64 9.20
C ASP A 41 -13.17 -16.13 7.74
N LEU A 42 -12.06 -16.05 7.02
CA LEU A 42 -11.92 -16.56 5.65
C LEU A 42 -12.09 -18.08 5.58
N THR A 43 -11.58 -18.81 6.57
CA THR A 43 -11.77 -20.26 6.65
C THR A 43 -13.24 -20.63 6.87
N GLN A 44 -13.96 -19.85 7.68
CA GLN A 44 -15.38 -20.07 7.96
C GLN A 44 -16.26 -19.70 6.75
N ILE A 45 -15.95 -18.57 6.08
CA ILE A 45 -16.69 -18.09 4.91
C ILE A 45 -16.45 -19.01 3.71
N ALA A 46 -15.23 -19.56 3.57
CA ALA A 46 -14.77 -20.39 2.47
C ALA A 46 -15.13 -19.80 1.09
N PRO A 47 -14.66 -18.57 0.77
CA PRO A 47 -15.00 -17.92 -0.49
C PRO A 47 -14.30 -18.61 -1.68
N ASP A 48 -14.92 -18.57 -2.85
CA ASP A 48 -14.30 -19.03 -4.11
C ASP A 48 -13.13 -18.14 -4.53
N VAL A 49 -13.23 -16.84 -4.23
CA VAL A 49 -12.21 -15.81 -4.55
C VAL A 49 -12.31 -14.63 -3.61
N VAL A 50 -11.19 -14.00 -3.32
CA VAL A 50 -11.14 -12.75 -2.54
C VAL A 50 -10.79 -11.57 -3.43
N PHE A 51 -11.67 -10.55 -3.46
CA PHE A 51 -11.33 -9.22 -3.96
C PHE A 51 -10.69 -8.41 -2.84
N ASN A 52 -9.39 -8.13 -2.97
CA ASN A 52 -8.66 -7.37 -1.97
C ASN A 52 -8.85 -5.87 -2.19
N ALA A 53 -9.66 -5.23 -1.34
CA ALA A 53 -9.86 -3.77 -1.31
C ALA A 53 -9.17 -3.11 -0.11
N LEU A 54 -8.17 -3.76 0.50
CA LEU A 54 -7.34 -3.15 1.52
C LEU A 54 -6.36 -2.16 0.87
N HIS A 55 -6.04 -1.09 1.60
CA HIS A 55 -5.05 -0.09 1.20
C HIS A 55 -3.92 0.02 2.22
N GLY A 56 -2.72 0.33 1.72
CA GLY A 56 -1.54 0.53 2.54
C GLY A 56 -1.04 -0.75 3.22
N ARG A 57 -0.47 -0.55 4.39
CA ARG A 57 0.11 -1.64 5.18
C ARG A 57 -0.90 -2.73 5.48
N TRP A 58 -0.46 -3.98 5.50
CA TRP A 58 -1.19 -5.23 5.65
C TRP A 58 -1.98 -5.63 4.40
N GLY A 59 -2.47 -4.68 3.59
CA GLY A 59 -3.27 -4.93 2.40
C GLY A 59 -2.46 -5.01 1.11
N GLU A 60 -1.41 -4.18 0.99
CA GLU A 60 -0.63 -4.02 -0.24
C GLU A 60 0.84 -4.44 -0.10
N ASP A 61 1.26 -4.92 1.07
CA ASP A 61 2.64 -5.25 1.42
C ASP A 61 2.98 -6.75 1.41
N GLY A 62 2.06 -7.59 0.94
CA GLY A 62 2.22 -9.05 0.89
C GLY A 62 1.66 -9.79 2.10
N CYS A 63 1.26 -9.09 3.18
CA CYS A 63 0.79 -9.74 4.40
C CYS A 63 -0.54 -10.48 4.19
N VAL A 64 -1.57 -9.80 3.69
CA VAL A 64 -2.86 -10.44 3.40
C VAL A 64 -2.74 -11.47 2.29
N GLN A 65 -1.92 -11.19 1.29
CA GLN A 65 -1.64 -12.12 0.20
C GLN A 65 -1.05 -13.43 0.75
N GLY A 66 -0.11 -13.35 1.72
CA GLY A 66 0.46 -14.53 2.38
C GLY A 66 -0.58 -15.38 3.14
N ILE A 67 -1.57 -14.74 3.78
CA ILE A 67 -2.69 -15.45 4.42
C ILE A 67 -3.51 -16.19 3.35
N LEU A 68 -3.85 -15.51 2.25
CA LEU A 68 -4.66 -16.08 1.18
C LEU A 68 -3.94 -17.24 0.46
N GLU A 69 -2.63 -17.11 0.21
CA GLU A 69 -1.79 -18.21 -0.31
C GLU A 69 -1.79 -19.42 0.62
N TRP A 70 -1.59 -19.19 1.93
CA TRP A 70 -1.62 -20.27 2.93
C TRP A 70 -2.95 -20.99 2.97
N LEU A 71 -4.06 -20.24 2.86
CA LEU A 71 -5.41 -20.78 2.83
C LEU A 71 -5.81 -21.34 1.44
N ARG A 72 -4.96 -21.19 0.43
CA ARG A 72 -5.23 -21.59 -0.97
C ARG A 72 -6.48 -20.95 -1.56
N ILE A 73 -6.75 -19.70 -1.19
CA ILE A 73 -7.88 -18.93 -1.68
C ILE A 73 -7.37 -18.04 -2.83
N PRO A 74 -7.92 -18.16 -4.05
CA PRO A 74 -7.62 -17.23 -5.14
C PRO A 74 -7.96 -15.79 -4.75
N TYR A 75 -7.15 -14.84 -5.22
CA TYR A 75 -7.36 -13.42 -4.91
C TYR A 75 -6.96 -12.52 -6.07
N THR A 76 -7.45 -11.28 -6.04
CA THR A 76 -7.12 -10.26 -7.02
C THR A 76 -5.78 -9.59 -6.69
N HIS A 77 -5.19 -8.96 -7.72
CA HIS A 77 -3.95 -8.17 -7.67
C HIS A 77 -2.67 -9.03 -7.64
N SER A 78 -1.58 -8.41 -7.22
CA SER A 78 -0.24 -9.01 -7.24
C SER A 78 -0.02 -9.97 -6.08
N GLY A 79 0.84 -10.96 -6.30
CA GLY A 79 1.24 -11.92 -5.26
C GLY A 79 2.17 -11.33 -4.19
N VAL A 80 2.54 -12.15 -3.22
CA VAL A 80 3.29 -11.77 -2.01
C VAL A 80 4.55 -10.97 -2.33
N LEU A 81 5.43 -11.51 -3.17
CA LEU A 81 6.72 -10.87 -3.46
C LEU A 81 6.56 -9.54 -4.17
N ALA A 82 5.69 -9.48 -5.19
CA ALA A 82 5.48 -8.26 -5.95
C ALA A 82 4.85 -7.16 -5.08
N SER A 83 3.89 -7.50 -4.23
CA SER A 83 3.27 -6.58 -3.28
C SER A 83 4.29 -6.05 -2.26
N ALA A 84 5.10 -6.92 -1.65
CA ALA A 84 6.12 -6.53 -0.70
C ALA A 84 7.18 -5.61 -1.32
N LEU A 85 7.64 -5.91 -2.54
CA LEU A 85 8.59 -5.07 -3.26
C LEU A 85 7.98 -3.71 -3.64
N ALA A 86 6.74 -3.70 -4.14
CA ALA A 86 6.08 -2.47 -4.57
C ALA A 86 5.82 -1.50 -3.42
N MET A 87 5.57 -2.02 -2.22
CA MET A 87 5.37 -1.19 -1.02
C MET A 87 6.66 -0.49 -0.59
N ASP A 88 7.84 -1.07 -0.81
CA ASP A 88 9.14 -0.48 -0.51
C ASP A 88 9.68 0.26 -1.74
N LYS A 89 9.62 1.60 -1.72
CA LYS A 89 10.02 2.43 -2.86
C LYS A 89 11.51 2.31 -3.21
N GLN A 90 12.36 2.13 -2.20
CA GLN A 90 13.79 1.95 -2.43
C GLN A 90 14.06 0.61 -3.12
N ARG A 91 13.49 -0.46 -2.61
CA ARG A 91 13.62 -1.80 -3.21
C ARG A 91 13.04 -1.87 -4.61
N SER A 92 11.88 -1.26 -4.83
CA SER A 92 11.29 -1.14 -6.17
C SER A 92 12.24 -0.48 -7.15
N LYS A 93 12.89 0.63 -6.77
CA LYS A 93 13.85 1.33 -7.61
C LYS A 93 15.09 0.50 -7.92
N GLU A 94 15.61 -0.26 -6.97
CA GLU A 94 16.72 -1.19 -7.17
C GLU A 94 16.40 -2.23 -8.26
N VAL A 95 15.18 -2.79 -8.19
CA VAL A 95 14.68 -3.73 -9.22
C VAL A 95 14.52 -3.05 -10.57
N PHE A 96 13.96 -1.84 -10.63
CA PHE A 96 13.77 -1.10 -11.87
C PHE A 96 15.10 -0.75 -12.53
N VAL A 97 16.11 -0.30 -11.77
CA VAL A 97 17.47 -0.05 -12.28
C VAL A 97 18.08 -1.32 -12.86
N THR A 98 17.96 -2.44 -12.14
CA THR A 98 18.47 -3.74 -12.61
C THR A 98 17.78 -4.19 -13.90
N ALA A 99 16.52 -3.84 -14.07
CA ALA A 99 15.74 -4.11 -15.29
C ALA A 99 15.98 -3.08 -16.41
N GLY A 100 16.88 -2.11 -16.24
CA GLY A 100 17.19 -1.07 -17.24
C GLY A 100 16.09 -0.01 -17.40
N LEU A 101 15.15 0.09 -16.45
CA LEU A 101 14.10 1.10 -16.51
C LEU A 101 14.59 2.44 -15.98
N PRO A 102 14.21 3.57 -16.60
CA PRO A 102 14.55 4.89 -16.11
C PRO A 102 13.82 5.20 -14.81
N ILE A 103 14.56 5.69 -13.82
CA ILE A 103 14.00 6.14 -12.54
C ILE A 103 14.40 7.58 -12.24
N ALA A 104 13.57 8.28 -11.49
CA ALA A 104 13.94 9.58 -10.94
C ALA A 104 15.05 9.43 -9.89
N HIS A 105 16.01 10.36 -9.90
CA HIS A 105 17.04 10.44 -8.86
C HIS A 105 16.39 10.54 -7.48
N SER A 106 16.92 9.79 -6.52
CA SER A 106 16.38 9.79 -5.15
C SER A 106 17.47 9.44 -4.15
N VAL A 107 17.27 9.89 -2.93
CA VAL A 107 18.14 9.65 -1.78
C VAL A 107 17.27 9.10 -0.65
N ILE A 108 17.74 8.08 0.04
CA ILE A 108 17.16 7.68 1.33
C ILE A 108 17.79 8.58 2.39
N ALA A 109 16.95 9.20 3.19
CA ALA A 109 17.35 10.03 4.30
C ALA A 109 16.51 9.70 5.53
N ASP A 110 17.10 9.79 6.70
CA ASP A 110 16.38 9.70 7.95
C ASP A 110 15.64 11.01 8.28
N ARG A 111 14.75 10.94 9.25
CA ARG A 111 13.94 12.09 9.66
C ARG A 111 14.81 13.28 10.12
N ASP A 112 15.86 12.99 10.87
CA ASP A 112 16.75 14.02 11.42
C ASP A 112 17.53 14.75 10.34
N GLN A 113 18.00 14.02 9.31
CA GLN A 113 18.66 14.61 8.15
C GLN A 113 17.72 15.58 7.41
N VAL A 114 16.50 15.12 7.12
CA VAL A 114 15.50 15.93 6.39
C VAL A 114 15.07 17.18 7.18
N GLN A 115 15.05 17.09 8.51
CA GLN A 115 14.69 18.24 9.35
C GLN A 115 15.80 19.29 9.46
N ARG A 116 17.06 18.88 9.32
CA ARG A 116 18.22 19.79 9.51
C ARG A 116 18.58 20.56 8.24
N ALA A 117 18.51 19.93 7.10
CA ALA A 117 18.94 20.51 5.83
C ALA A 117 18.28 19.86 4.64
N HIS A 118 18.38 20.52 3.48
CA HIS A 118 18.03 19.89 2.21
C HIS A 118 19.00 18.74 1.92
N VAL A 119 18.46 17.55 1.69
CA VAL A 119 19.24 16.34 1.36
C VAL A 119 19.62 16.26 -0.12
N MET A 120 19.02 17.13 -0.94
CA MET A 120 19.33 17.32 -2.35
C MET A 120 18.91 18.71 -2.83
N ALA A 121 19.35 19.13 -3.98
CA ALA A 121 18.96 20.43 -4.53
C ALA A 121 17.48 20.48 -4.85
N PRO A 122 16.75 21.51 -4.34
CA PRO A 122 15.34 21.74 -4.70
C PRO A 122 15.14 22.06 -6.19
N PRO A 123 13.95 21.77 -6.76
CA PRO A 123 12.78 21.20 -6.11
C PRO A 123 12.86 19.67 -5.97
N TYR A 124 12.33 19.14 -4.90
CA TYR A 124 12.19 17.69 -4.70
C TYR A 124 10.98 17.34 -3.82
N VAL A 125 10.64 16.07 -3.76
CA VAL A 125 9.54 15.55 -2.96
C VAL A 125 10.09 14.62 -1.88
N VAL A 126 9.71 14.87 -0.62
CA VAL A 126 9.92 13.94 0.50
C VAL A 126 8.68 13.09 0.65
N LYS A 127 8.87 11.80 0.81
CA LYS A 127 7.76 10.86 1.07
C LYS A 127 8.24 9.65 1.87
N PRO A 128 7.39 9.04 2.69
CA PRO A 128 7.73 7.81 3.39
C PRO A 128 8.09 6.70 2.41
N ASN A 129 9.07 5.86 2.77
CA ASN A 129 9.49 4.75 1.92
C ASN A 129 8.40 3.69 1.74
N ASN A 130 7.64 3.41 2.81
CA ASN A 130 6.71 2.27 2.88
C ASN A 130 5.24 2.66 3.06
N GLU A 131 4.83 3.89 2.68
CA GLU A 131 3.44 4.33 2.73
C GLU A 131 2.87 4.56 1.32
N GLY A 132 1.55 4.41 1.19
CA GLY A 132 0.79 4.63 -0.04
C GLY A 132 -0.05 5.92 -0.01
N SER A 133 -0.97 6.04 -0.98
CA SER A 133 -2.05 7.05 -1.07
C SER A 133 -1.64 8.50 -0.77
N SER A 134 -0.41 8.85 -1.08
CA SER A 134 0.16 10.20 -0.82
C SER A 134 0.23 10.61 0.66
N VAL A 135 0.12 9.68 1.58
CA VAL A 135 0.28 9.95 3.02
C VAL A 135 1.72 10.41 3.30
N GLY A 136 1.86 11.54 4.02
CA GLY A 136 3.16 12.07 4.42
C GLY A 136 4.03 12.59 3.28
N ILE A 137 3.45 13.05 2.16
CA ILE A 137 4.18 13.65 1.05
C ILE A 137 4.36 15.14 1.29
N TYR A 138 5.59 15.63 1.09
CA TYR A 138 5.95 17.05 1.17
C TYR A 138 6.72 17.48 -0.07
N ILE A 139 6.35 18.64 -0.63
CA ILE A 139 7.04 19.25 -1.77
C ILE A 139 8.00 20.31 -1.24
N CYS A 140 9.28 20.11 -1.43
CA CYS A 140 10.34 21.04 -1.03
C CYS A 140 10.72 21.93 -2.23
N LEU A 141 10.48 23.24 -2.07
CA LEU A 141 10.84 24.27 -3.04
C LEU A 141 12.03 25.08 -2.52
N LEU A 142 12.60 25.94 -3.38
CA LEU A 142 13.75 26.78 -3.01
C LEU A 142 13.56 27.63 -1.74
N TYR A 143 12.30 28.01 -1.44
CA TYR A 143 11.95 28.89 -0.32
C TYR A 143 11.18 28.19 0.80
N THR A 144 11.08 26.86 0.78
CA THR A 144 10.41 26.09 1.83
C THR A 144 11.42 25.42 2.74
N SER A 145 11.05 25.19 4.01
CA SER A 145 11.84 24.32 4.90
C SER A 145 11.93 22.91 4.33
N PRO A 146 13.03 22.18 4.60
CA PRO A 146 13.19 20.79 4.14
C PRO A 146 12.11 19.84 4.64
N SER A 147 11.51 20.14 5.79
CA SER A 147 10.38 19.40 6.36
C SER A 147 9.46 20.34 7.13
N PRO A 148 8.14 20.09 7.21
CA PRO A 148 7.30 20.81 8.17
C PRO A 148 7.83 20.57 9.58
N ARG A 149 7.86 21.64 10.36
CA ARG A 149 8.19 21.57 11.78
C ARG A 149 6.90 21.23 12.52
N ASP A 150 6.57 19.93 12.64
CA ASP A 150 5.60 19.44 13.65
C ASP A 150 5.68 17.92 13.75
#